data_a845790a99f077a274244185420f7bc2
#
_entry.id   a845790a99f077a274244185420f7bc2
#
_cell.length_a   1.000
_cell.length_b   1.000
_cell.length_c   1.000
_cell.angle_alpha   90.00
_cell.angle_beta   90.00
_cell.angle_gamma   90.00
#
_symmetry.space_group_name_H-M   'P 1'
#
loop_
_entity.id
_entity.type
_entity.pdbx_description
1 polymer ?
#
loop_
_entity_poly.entity_id
_entity_poly.type
_entity_poly.pdbx_seq_one_letter_code
_entity_poly.pdbx_strand_id
1 'polypeptide(L)'
;MDAAEVDSLLILKPENITYLAGYRPSSASVVIVTDEATLYTTKMDMEDASMNSKIPLGEFESIDKIKDHLKGRVGIEKSMPVSLYKKFKDGCELKITEIVESARIIKSPDEIENIGRAIDIAEKSLLDLEFQGTESEVAAQLEYNMKSNGSTKPAFDTIVASGESSSLPHATISTSKLESPLVIDWGAVYNNYCSDLTRTLVKGEKEMEIFNIVLEAQQEAIKVIKPGIKASYVDKVARRVIEEYGYGDNFIHSTGHGLGLEVHENPTLSKKGEFKLEKGMVITVEPGIYIKGQFGVRIEDDVLVGNRAQVLSSIKKSIN
;
A
#
# COMPACT_ATOMS: atom_id res chain seq x y z
N MET A 1 -8.11 -14.27 19.71
CA MET A 1 -9.25 -15.03 19.12
C MET A 1 -10.54 -14.86 19.92
N ASP A 2 -10.47 -14.67 21.22
CA ASP A 2 -11.65 -14.55 22.10
C ASP A 2 -12.63 -13.43 21.69
N ALA A 3 -12.13 -12.23 21.39
CA ALA A 3 -12.97 -11.11 20.95
C ALA A 3 -13.69 -11.35 19.61
N ALA A 4 -13.16 -12.23 18.78
CA ALA A 4 -13.77 -12.62 17.50
C ALA A 4 -14.66 -13.86 17.61
N GLU A 5 -14.71 -14.53 18.77
CA GLU A 5 -15.46 -15.77 19.00
C GLU A 5 -15.09 -16.87 18.00
N VAL A 6 -13.82 -17.12 17.79
CA VAL A 6 -13.30 -18.18 16.91
C VAL A 6 -12.26 -19.02 17.66
N ASP A 7 -12.25 -20.31 17.37
CA ASP A 7 -11.39 -21.31 18.02
C ASP A 7 -10.11 -21.57 17.22
N SER A 8 -10.14 -21.24 15.93
CA SER A 8 -8.98 -21.31 15.04
C SER A 8 -9.05 -20.24 13.95
N LEU A 9 -7.90 -19.91 13.35
CA LEU A 9 -7.82 -19.07 12.14
C LEU A 9 -7.26 -19.88 10.99
N LEU A 10 -7.86 -19.73 9.82
CA LEU A 10 -7.35 -20.25 8.56
C LEU A 10 -6.97 -19.07 7.68
N ILE A 11 -5.67 -18.88 7.49
CA ILE A 11 -5.08 -17.74 6.79
C ILE A 11 -4.52 -18.20 5.45
N LEU A 12 -4.97 -17.58 4.38
CA LEU A 12 -4.66 -17.93 2.98
C LEU A 12 -3.99 -16.79 2.22
N LYS A 13 -4.24 -15.54 2.67
CA LYS A 13 -3.71 -14.34 2.00
C LYS A 13 -2.19 -14.28 2.15
N PRO A 14 -1.41 -14.20 1.05
CA PRO A 14 0.07 -14.23 1.13
C PRO A 14 0.64 -13.17 2.07
N GLU A 15 0.07 -11.97 2.11
CA GLU A 15 0.51 -10.87 2.98
C GLU A 15 0.29 -11.22 4.46
N ASN A 16 -0.83 -11.85 4.79
CA ASN A 16 -1.14 -12.27 6.16
C ASN A 16 -0.27 -13.47 6.58
N ILE A 17 0.00 -14.41 5.64
CA ILE A 17 0.98 -15.49 5.86
C ILE A 17 2.36 -14.88 6.13
N THR A 18 2.78 -13.92 5.31
CA THR A 18 4.07 -13.22 5.48
C THR A 18 4.17 -12.53 6.85
N TYR A 19 3.09 -11.87 7.28
CA TYR A 19 3.04 -11.22 8.58
C TYR A 19 3.25 -12.19 9.74
N LEU A 20 2.57 -13.35 9.69
CA LEU A 20 2.61 -14.34 10.76
C LEU A 20 3.88 -15.20 10.72
N ALA A 21 4.28 -15.62 9.53
CA ALA A 21 5.40 -16.54 9.34
C ALA A 21 6.77 -15.84 9.15
N GLY A 22 6.78 -14.54 8.83
CA GLY A 22 8.02 -13.86 8.41
C GLY A 22 8.55 -14.33 7.06
N TYR A 23 7.80 -15.17 6.35
CA TYR A 23 8.16 -15.84 5.11
C TYR A 23 7.02 -15.72 4.10
N ARG A 24 7.33 -15.36 2.84
CA ARG A 24 6.37 -15.29 1.76
C ARG A 24 6.46 -16.53 0.87
N PRO A 25 5.47 -17.43 0.92
CA PRO A 25 5.48 -18.63 0.08
C PRO A 25 5.27 -18.28 -1.40
N SER A 26 5.85 -19.08 -2.29
CA SER A 26 5.69 -18.99 -3.75
C SER A 26 4.57 -19.88 -4.29
N SER A 27 4.11 -20.84 -3.49
CA SER A 27 3.09 -21.83 -3.86
C SER A 27 1.92 -21.84 -2.87
N ALA A 28 0.97 -22.76 -3.08
CA ALA A 28 -0.18 -22.94 -2.20
C ALA A 28 0.25 -23.20 -0.76
N SER A 29 -0.12 -22.28 0.12
CA SER A 29 0.23 -22.35 1.55
C SER A 29 -0.89 -21.78 2.39
N VAL A 30 -0.96 -22.21 3.64
CA VAL A 30 -1.91 -21.70 4.63
C VAL A 30 -1.24 -21.60 5.99
N VAL A 31 -1.63 -20.61 6.79
CA VAL A 31 -1.31 -20.62 8.22
C VAL A 31 -2.58 -20.99 8.99
N ILE A 32 -2.45 -21.98 9.87
CA ILE A 32 -3.47 -22.31 10.84
C ILE A 32 -3.00 -21.80 12.20
N VAL A 33 -3.86 -21.03 12.86
CA VAL A 33 -3.63 -20.58 14.23
C VAL A 33 -4.68 -21.21 15.13
N THR A 34 -4.19 -21.99 16.10
CA THR A 34 -4.99 -22.52 17.22
C THR A 34 -4.39 -21.99 18.51
N ASP A 35 -3.77 -22.83 19.30
CA ASP A 35 -2.92 -22.43 20.44
C ASP A 35 -1.60 -21.83 19.96
N GLU A 36 -1.09 -22.34 18.83
CA GLU A 36 0.11 -21.87 18.13
C GLU A 36 -0.19 -21.70 16.64
N ALA A 37 0.65 -20.88 15.96
CA ALA A 37 0.58 -20.72 14.51
C ALA A 37 1.47 -21.76 13.83
N THR A 38 0.98 -22.41 12.77
CA THR A 38 1.74 -23.36 11.94
C THR A 38 1.54 -23.01 10.47
N LEU A 39 2.64 -22.91 9.71
CA LEU A 39 2.64 -22.74 8.27
C LEU A 39 2.60 -24.09 7.58
N TYR A 40 1.55 -24.39 6.85
CA TYR A 40 1.46 -25.54 5.95
C TYR A 40 1.79 -25.10 4.55
N THR A 41 2.83 -25.69 3.96
CA THR A 41 3.28 -25.35 2.61
C THR A 41 3.60 -26.63 1.80
N THR A 42 3.64 -26.45 0.48
CA THR A 42 3.93 -27.58 -0.42
C THR A 42 5.42 -27.95 -0.38
N LYS A 43 5.76 -29.14 -0.91
CA LYS A 43 7.16 -29.59 -1.03
C LYS A 43 8.04 -28.61 -1.81
N MET A 44 7.47 -27.82 -2.70
CA MET A 44 8.22 -26.81 -3.49
C MET A 44 8.82 -25.72 -2.62
N ASP A 45 8.11 -25.29 -1.59
CA ASP A 45 8.54 -24.21 -0.70
C ASP A 45 9.13 -24.72 0.63
N MET A 46 9.05 -26.04 0.91
CA MET A 46 9.40 -26.60 2.23
C MET A 46 10.84 -26.32 2.64
N GLU A 47 11.79 -26.44 1.72
CA GLU A 47 13.21 -26.20 2.02
C GLU A 47 13.44 -24.71 2.34
N ASP A 48 12.95 -23.81 1.50
CA ASP A 48 13.06 -22.37 1.68
C ASP A 48 12.32 -21.91 2.94
N ALA A 49 11.10 -22.40 3.17
CA ALA A 49 10.34 -22.13 4.39
C ALA A 49 11.09 -22.61 5.65
N SER A 50 11.79 -23.74 5.59
CA SER A 50 12.56 -24.27 6.74
C SER A 50 13.71 -23.35 7.17
N MET A 51 14.26 -22.58 6.25
CA MET A 51 15.33 -21.62 6.51
C MET A 51 14.83 -20.26 6.95
N ASN A 52 13.62 -19.85 6.50
CA ASN A 52 13.16 -18.47 6.59
C ASN A 52 11.91 -18.27 7.45
N SER A 53 11.09 -19.30 7.70
CA SER A 53 9.89 -19.18 8.53
C SER A 53 10.22 -19.04 10.01
N LYS A 54 9.51 -18.12 10.68
CA LYS A 54 9.60 -17.87 12.12
C LYS A 54 8.63 -18.75 12.94
N ILE A 55 7.77 -19.53 12.26
CA ILE A 55 6.78 -20.41 12.91
C ILE A 55 6.96 -21.86 12.44
N PRO A 56 6.47 -22.84 13.20
CA PRO A 56 6.49 -24.27 12.84
C PRO A 56 5.93 -24.53 11.44
N LEU A 57 6.43 -25.62 10.82
CA LEU A 57 6.05 -26.02 9.47
C LEU A 57 5.27 -27.33 9.48
N GLY A 58 4.32 -27.45 8.55
CA GLY A 58 3.61 -28.66 8.17
C GLY A 58 3.56 -28.82 6.66
N GLU A 59 3.35 -30.03 6.18
CA GLU A 59 3.19 -30.29 4.74
C GLU A 59 1.75 -29.99 4.31
N PHE A 60 1.57 -29.19 3.27
CA PHE A 60 0.29 -28.97 2.62
C PHE A 60 0.02 -30.10 1.61
N GLU A 61 -0.62 -31.17 2.07
CA GLU A 61 -0.96 -32.31 1.21
C GLU A 61 -2.26 -32.11 0.43
N SER A 62 -3.31 -31.67 1.12
CA SER A 62 -4.64 -31.42 0.55
C SER A 62 -5.49 -30.54 1.46
N ILE A 63 -6.57 -29.99 0.91
CA ILE A 63 -7.55 -29.21 1.69
C ILE A 63 -8.20 -30.07 2.80
N ASP A 64 -8.48 -31.32 2.52
CA ASP A 64 -9.10 -32.21 3.51
C ASP A 64 -8.17 -32.47 4.70
N LYS A 65 -6.88 -32.62 4.43
CA LYS A 65 -5.85 -32.72 5.51
C LYS A 65 -5.72 -31.41 6.29
N ILE A 66 -5.86 -30.28 5.64
CA ILE A 66 -5.86 -28.96 6.33
C ILE A 66 -7.08 -28.85 7.28
N LYS A 67 -8.25 -29.37 6.88
CA LYS A 67 -9.44 -29.38 7.75
C LYS A 67 -9.23 -30.14 9.05
N ASP A 68 -8.44 -31.25 9.02
CA ASP A 68 -8.15 -32.07 10.20
C ASP A 68 -7.42 -31.28 11.31
N HIS A 69 -6.75 -30.17 10.96
CA HIS A 69 -6.05 -29.28 11.89
C HIS A 69 -6.91 -28.14 12.44
N LEU A 70 -8.08 -27.91 11.87
CA LEU A 70 -9.00 -26.84 12.30
C LEU A 70 -9.83 -27.30 13.51
N LYS A 71 -10.14 -26.36 14.40
CA LYS A 71 -10.95 -26.63 15.61
C LYS A 71 -12.12 -25.66 15.67
N GLY A 72 -13.27 -26.17 16.07
CA GLY A 72 -14.45 -25.38 16.39
C GLY A 72 -14.90 -24.42 15.29
N ARG A 73 -15.15 -23.18 15.67
CA ARG A 73 -15.49 -22.09 14.76
C ARG A 73 -14.21 -21.50 14.16
N VAL A 74 -14.12 -21.52 12.83
CA VAL A 74 -12.92 -21.14 12.08
C VAL A 74 -13.05 -19.69 11.58
N GLY A 75 -12.16 -18.82 12.03
CA GLY A 75 -11.99 -17.48 11.47
C GLY A 75 -11.32 -17.55 10.12
N ILE A 76 -11.87 -16.87 9.13
CA ILE A 76 -11.35 -16.77 7.77
C ILE A 76 -11.26 -15.33 7.34
N GLU A 77 -10.39 -15.07 6.36
CA GLU A 77 -10.19 -13.75 5.76
C GLU A 77 -11.35 -13.37 4.83
N LYS A 78 -11.71 -12.10 4.83
CA LYS A 78 -12.70 -11.51 3.91
C LYS A 78 -12.34 -11.75 2.43
N SER A 79 -11.04 -11.83 2.12
CA SER A 79 -10.49 -12.06 0.78
C SER A 79 -10.52 -13.53 0.34
N MET A 80 -10.98 -14.47 1.19
CA MET A 80 -11.01 -15.89 0.85
C MET A 80 -11.79 -16.14 -0.46
N PRO A 81 -11.19 -16.81 -1.46
CA PRO A 81 -11.88 -17.15 -2.70
C PRO A 81 -13.13 -17.99 -2.43
N VAL A 82 -14.26 -17.65 -3.09
CA VAL A 82 -15.54 -18.36 -2.93
C VAL A 82 -15.41 -19.86 -3.20
N SER A 83 -14.54 -20.28 -4.09
CA SER A 83 -14.26 -21.68 -4.38
C SER A 83 -13.65 -22.41 -3.17
N LEU A 84 -12.77 -21.76 -2.42
CA LEU A 84 -12.17 -22.31 -1.20
C LEU A 84 -13.17 -22.23 -0.03
N TYR A 85 -13.88 -21.12 0.11
CA TYR A 85 -14.96 -20.99 1.09
C TYR A 85 -15.94 -22.15 1.03
N LYS A 86 -16.41 -22.52 -0.17
CA LYS A 86 -17.35 -23.65 -0.36
C LYS A 86 -16.73 -24.96 0.10
N LYS A 87 -15.44 -25.21 -0.20
CA LYS A 87 -14.75 -26.44 0.19
C LYS A 87 -14.58 -26.52 1.72
N PHE A 88 -14.22 -25.43 2.40
CA PHE A 88 -14.04 -25.43 3.85
C PHE A 88 -15.35 -25.39 4.61
N LYS A 89 -16.41 -24.72 4.08
CA LYS A 89 -17.74 -24.70 4.68
C LYS A 89 -18.36 -26.10 4.81
N ASP A 90 -17.98 -27.02 3.94
CA ASP A 90 -18.32 -28.43 4.07
C ASP A 90 -17.45 -29.06 5.16
N GLY A 91 -17.97 -29.09 6.38
CA GLY A 91 -17.31 -29.62 7.57
C GLY A 91 -16.74 -28.61 8.58
N CYS A 92 -16.82 -27.30 8.30
CA CYS A 92 -16.37 -26.25 9.23
C CYS A 92 -17.43 -25.15 9.41
N GLU A 93 -17.57 -24.64 10.63
CA GLU A 93 -18.29 -23.41 10.89
C GLU A 93 -17.36 -22.22 10.63
N LEU A 94 -17.60 -21.49 9.54
CA LEU A 94 -16.74 -20.39 9.10
C LEU A 94 -17.28 -19.03 9.54
N LYS A 95 -16.41 -18.17 10.09
CA LYS A 95 -16.70 -16.79 10.46
C LYS A 95 -15.67 -15.85 9.82
N ILE A 96 -16.14 -14.84 9.08
CA ILE A 96 -15.25 -13.82 8.51
C ILE A 96 -14.68 -12.96 9.65
N THR A 97 -13.36 -12.75 9.64
CA THR A 97 -12.64 -11.93 10.61
C THR A 97 -11.63 -11.03 9.90
N GLU A 98 -11.20 -9.97 10.57
CA GLU A 98 -10.12 -9.08 10.14
C GLU A 98 -9.02 -9.01 11.21
N ILE A 99 -8.81 -10.11 11.95
CA ILE A 99 -7.87 -10.16 13.08
C ILE A 99 -6.44 -9.83 12.62
N VAL A 100 -5.98 -10.48 11.56
CA VAL A 100 -4.60 -10.30 11.07
C VAL A 100 -4.44 -8.94 10.40
N GLU A 101 -5.40 -8.53 9.56
CA GLU A 101 -5.39 -7.21 8.94
C GLU A 101 -5.40 -6.09 10.01
N SER A 102 -6.16 -6.26 11.09
CA SER A 102 -6.17 -5.30 12.20
C SER A 102 -4.84 -5.23 12.94
N ALA A 103 -4.18 -6.38 13.13
CA ALA A 103 -2.85 -6.42 13.74
C ALA A 103 -1.77 -5.73 12.89
N ARG A 104 -1.90 -5.76 11.55
CA ARG A 104 -0.98 -5.14 10.60
C ARG A 104 -1.10 -3.61 10.53
N ILE A 105 -2.19 -3.02 11.04
CA ILE A 105 -2.42 -1.56 10.96
C ILE A 105 -1.35 -0.80 11.74
N ILE A 106 -0.99 -1.26 12.94
CA ILE A 106 0.03 -0.66 13.79
C ILE A 106 1.37 -1.34 13.50
N LYS A 107 2.31 -0.60 12.94
CA LYS A 107 3.62 -1.13 12.55
C LYS A 107 4.57 -1.19 13.74
N SER A 108 5.28 -2.30 13.86
CA SER A 108 6.44 -2.44 14.76
C SER A 108 7.63 -1.59 14.27
N PRO A 109 8.65 -1.36 15.10
CA PRO A 109 9.87 -0.66 14.65
C PRO A 109 10.55 -1.30 13.44
N ASP A 110 10.62 -2.64 13.39
CA ASP A 110 11.23 -3.38 12.28
C ASP A 110 10.44 -3.23 10.98
N GLU A 111 9.10 -3.20 11.07
CA GLU A 111 8.23 -2.96 9.90
C GLU A 111 8.41 -1.53 9.37
N ILE A 112 8.50 -0.54 10.27
CA ILE A 112 8.77 0.86 9.90
C ILE A 112 10.15 0.99 9.25
N GLU A 113 11.17 0.27 9.73
CA GLU A 113 12.49 0.26 9.10
C GLU A 113 12.42 -0.33 7.69
N ASN A 114 11.71 -1.45 7.48
CA ASN A 114 11.55 -2.05 6.15
C ASN A 114 10.82 -1.11 5.17
N ILE A 115 9.76 -0.41 5.63
CA ILE A 115 9.07 0.62 4.84
C ILE A 115 10.04 1.76 4.49
N GLY A 116 10.82 2.24 5.47
CA GLY A 116 11.84 3.25 5.25
C GLY A 116 12.88 2.84 4.19
N ARG A 117 13.32 1.58 4.21
CA ARG A 117 14.22 1.04 3.17
C ARG A 117 13.56 0.97 1.80
N ALA A 118 12.28 0.62 1.71
CA ALA A 118 11.53 0.66 0.46
C ALA A 118 11.45 2.09 -0.09
N ILE A 119 11.21 3.08 0.78
CA ILE A 119 11.22 4.51 0.42
C ILE A 119 12.60 4.94 -0.08
N ASP A 120 13.68 4.62 0.64
CA ASP A 120 15.07 4.95 0.23
C ASP A 120 15.38 4.41 -1.17
N ILE A 121 14.95 3.17 -1.47
CA ILE A 121 15.12 2.55 -2.79
C ILE A 121 14.33 3.32 -3.84
N ALA A 122 13.06 3.63 -3.58
CA ALA A 122 12.19 4.34 -4.50
C ALA A 122 12.74 5.75 -4.81
N GLU A 123 13.15 6.51 -3.79
CA GLU A 123 13.73 7.84 -3.94
C GLU A 123 15.03 7.84 -4.74
N LYS A 124 15.96 6.95 -4.40
CA LYS A 124 17.21 6.81 -5.13
C LYS A 124 16.96 6.48 -6.60
N SER A 125 15.99 5.61 -6.87
CA SER A 125 15.67 5.19 -8.23
C SER A 125 15.13 6.32 -9.10
N LEU A 126 14.40 7.28 -8.52
CA LEU A 126 13.95 8.48 -9.20
C LEU A 126 15.09 9.48 -9.41
N LEU A 127 16.00 9.62 -8.45
CA LEU A 127 17.17 10.52 -8.59
C LEU A 127 18.15 10.05 -9.68
N ASP A 128 18.21 8.74 -9.92
CA ASP A 128 19.03 8.13 -10.98
C ASP A 128 18.32 8.11 -12.35
N LEU A 129 17.14 8.77 -12.48
CA LEU A 129 16.29 8.74 -13.67
C LEU A 129 16.56 9.93 -14.59
N GLU A 130 16.66 9.65 -15.89
CA GLU A 130 16.66 10.68 -16.92
C GLU A 130 15.26 10.87 -17.48
N PHE A 131 14.72 12.09 -17.40
CA PHE A 131 13.39 12.43 -17.92
C PHE A 131 13.43 12.68 -19.43
N GLN A 132 13.64 11.62 -20.21
CA GLN A 132 13.74 11.65 -21.66
C GLN A 132 12.95 10.50 -22.28
N GLY A 133 12.54 10.68 -23.55
CA GLY A 133 11.86 9.62 -24.30
C GLY A 133 10.35 9.62 -24.14
N THR A 134 9.78 8.47 -23.87
CA THR A 134 8.34 8.19 -23.75
C THR A 134 7.96 7.82 -22.33
N GLU A 135 6.66 7.86 -22.00
CA GLU A 135 6.15 7.41 -20.69
C GLU A 135 6.61 5.97 -20.37
N SER A 136 6.54 5.06 -21.35
CA SER A 136 6.94 3.66 -21.16
C SER A 136 8.47 3.50 -20.96
N GLU A 137 9.29 4.30 -21.62
CA GLU A 137 10.75 4.25 -21.42
C GLU A 137 11.14 4.74 -20.04
N VAL A 138 10.50 5.81 -19.55
CA VAL A 138 10.71 6.33 -18.19
C VAL A 138 10.26 5.32 -17.14
N ALA A 139 9.07 4.72 -17.29
CA ALA A 139 8.60 3.69 -16.38
C ALA A 139 9.55 2.48 -16.33
N ALA A 140 9.98 1.98 -17.50
CA ALA A 140 10.90 0.85 -17.59
C ALA A 140 12.26 1.16 -16.93
N GLN A 141 12.80 2.37 -17.13
CA GLN A 141 14.04 2.79 -16.50
C GLN A 141 13.88 2.91 -14.97
N LEU A 142 12.78 3.47 -14.51
CA LEU A 142 12.48 3.61 -13.07
C LEU A 142 12.37 2.23 -12.39
N GLU A 143 11.67 1.29 -13.00
CA GLU A 143 11.56 -0.08 -12.49
C GLU A 143 12.90 -0.83 -12.51
N TYR A 144 13.70 -0.64 -13.57
CA TYR A 144 15.07 -1.15 -13.63
C TYR A 144 15.91 -0.57 -12.48
N ASN A 145 15.85 0.74 -12.24
CA ASN A 145 16.58 1.40 -11.17
C ASN A 145 16.12 0.86 -9.79
N MET A 146 14.81 0.72 -9.54
CA MET A 146 14.30 0.13 -8.30
C MET A 146 14.86 -1.27 -8.07
N LYS A 147 14.84 -2.11 -9.10
CA LYS A 147 15.34 -3.48 -9.00
C LYS A 147 16.86 -3.52 -8.78
N SER A 148 17.61 -2.66 -9.45
CA SER A 148 19.06 -2.52 -9.30
C SER A 148 19.46 -1.96 -7.93
N ASN A 149 18.60 -1.15 -7.30
CA ASN A 149 18.79 -0.60 -5.97
C ASN A 149 18.31 -1.54 -4.84
N GLY A 150 17.80 -2.75 -5.16
CA GLY A 150 17.49 -3.80 -4.18
C GLY A 150 15.99 -4.05 -3.94
N SER A 151 15.09 -3.43 -4.71
CA SER A 151 13.68 -3.79 -4.68
C SER A 151 13.46 -5.17 -5.30
N THR A 152 12.61 -6.00 -4.67
CA THR A 152 12.25 -7.30 -5.24
C THR A 152 11.34 -7.17 -6.45
N LYS A 153 10.47 -6.15 -6.46
CA LYS A 153 9.52 -5.80 -7.53
C LYS A 153 8.98 -4.39 -7.28
N PRO A 154 8.34 -3.74 -8.27
CA PRO A 154 7.48 -2.58 -7.99
C PRO A 154 6.38 -2.94 -6.98
N ALA A 155 5.98 -1.99 -6.12
CA ALA A 155 4.89 -2.18 -5.15
C ALA A 155 3.53 -2.32 -5.86
N PHE A 156 3.39 -1.61 -6.97
CA PHE A 156 2.25 -1.60 -7.89
C PHE A 156 2.73 -1.27 -9.30
N ASP A 157 1.83 -1.29 -10.28
CA ASP A 157 2.16 -0.89 -11.65
C ASP A 157 2.52 0.59 -11.67
N THR A 158 3.78 0.90 -11.99
CA THR A 158 4.32 2.27 -12.04
C THR A 158 3.47 3.14 -12.95
N ILE A 159 3.07 4.33 -12.51
CA ILE A 159 2.35 5.30 -13.35
C ILE A 159 3.33 6.37 -13.80
N VAL A 160 3.39 6.59 -15.12
CA VAL A 160 4.06 7.74 -15.75
C VAL A 160 3.04 8.35 -16.70
N ALA A 161 2.54 9.53 -16.36
CA ALA A 161 1.50 10.20 -17.11
C ALA A 161 1.89 11.63 -17.40
N SER A 162 1.89 12.02 -18.68
CA SER A 162 2.39 13.32 -19.14
C SER A 162 1.35 14.11 -19.95
N GLY A 163 1.36 15.43 -19.83
CA GLY A 163 0.40 16.29 -20.51
C GLY A 163 -1.05 15.90 -20.21
N GLU A 164 -1.85 15.66 -21.23
CA GLU A 164 -3.27 15.31 -21.09
C GLU A 164 -3.49 14.00 -20.34
N SER A 165 -2.61 12.99 -20.49
CA SER A 165 -2.76 11.70 -19.81
C SER A 165 -2.68 11.84 -18.28
N SER A 166 -1.99 12.85 -17.77
CA SER A 166 -1.91 13.15 -16.33
C SER A 166 -3.26 13.55 -15.72
N SER A 167 -4.25 13.94 -16.55
CA SER A 167 -5.62 14.21 -16.10
C SER A 167 -6.38 12.97 -15.60
N LEU A 168 -5.80 11.78 -15.77
CA LEU A 168 -6.33 10.49 -15.33
C LEU A 168 -5.53 10.01 -14.11
N PRO A 169 -6.14 9.86 -12.92
CA PRO A 169 -5.42 9.40 -11.71
C PRO A 169 -4.68 8.07 -11.89
N HIS A 170 -5.29 7.13 -12.62
CA HIS A 170 -4.74 5.82 -12.96
C HIS A 170 -4.52 5.71 -14.48
N ALA A 171 -3.70 6.61 -15.02
CA ALA A 171 -3.36 6.61 -16.43
C ALA A 171 -2.65 5.31 -16.82
N THR A 172 -3.03 4.73 -17.95
CA THR A 172 -2.28 3.63 -18.55
C THR A 172 -1.05 4.20 -19.27
N ILE A 173 0.12 3.65 -18.97
CA ILE A 173 1.39 4.03 -19.60
C ILE A 173 1.27 3.88 -21.12
N SER A 174 1.75 4.88 -21.85
CA SER A 174 1.73 4.93 -23.31
C SER A 174 3.14 5.06 -23.91
N THR A 175 3.23 5.00 -25.23
CA THR A 175 4.46 5.31 -26.00
C THR A 175 4.52 6.79 -26.41
N SER A 176 3.70 7.64 -25.84
CA SER A 176 3.72 9.09 -26.07
C SER A 176 5.00 9.71 -25.53
N LYS A 177 5.50 10.73 -26.20
CA LYS A 177 6.63 11.51 -25.71
C LYS A 177 6.22 12.29 -24.47
N LEU A 178 7.18 12.54 -23.60
CA LEU A 178 6.94 13.30 -22.37
C LEU A 178 6.57 14.74 -22.69
N GLU A 179 5.48 15.18 -22.03
CA GLU A 179 4.99 16.54 -22.02
C GLU A 179 4.84 17.04 -20.57
N SER A 180 4.62 18.33 -20.38
CA SER A 180 4.33 18.89 -19.07
C SER A 180 2.81 18.99 -18.86
N PRO A 181 2.30 18.74 -17.63
CA PRO A 181 3.04 18.21 -16.48
C PRO A 181 3.37 16.74 -16.65
N LEU A 182 4.33 16.24 -15.88
CA LEU A 182 4.67 14.83 -15.81
C LEU A 182 4.41 14.33 -14.39
N VAL A 183 3.42 13.50 -14.22
CA VAL A 183 3.10 12.78 -12.98
C VAL A 183 3.81 11.44 -12.99
N ILE A 184 4.58 11.16 -11.97
CA ILE A 184 5.22 9.87 -11.73
C ILE A 184 4.75 9.37 -10.38
N ASP A 185 4.16 8.17 -10.36
CA ASP A 185 3.69 7.50 -9.17
C ASP A 185 4.31 6.10 -9.14
N TRP A 186 5.07 5.82 -8.08
CA TRP A 186 5.90 4.63 -8.01
C TRP A 186 6.17 4.21 -6.57
N GLY A 187 6.39 2.92 -6.39
CA GLY A 187 6.77 2.35 -5.12
C GLY A 187 7.67 1.14 -5.26
N ALA A 188 8.57 0.97 -4.31
CA ALA A 188 9.46 -0.19 -4.21
C ALA A 188 8.96 -1.18 -3.16
N VAL A 189 9.46 -2.42 -3.23
CA VAL A 189 9.23 -3.45 -2.21
C VAL A 189 10.57 -3.90 -1.62
N TYR A 190 10.71 -3.77 -0.30
CA TYR A 190 11.84 -4.28 0.46
C TYR A 190 11.37 -5.16 1.62
N ASN A 191 11.92 -6.38 1.73
CA ASN A 191 11.49 -7.38 2.72
C ASN A 191 9.96 -7.55 2.80
N ASN A 192 9.29 -7.55 1.64
CA ASN A 192 7.83 -7.60 1.44
C ASN A 192 7.05 -6.33 1.84
N TYR A 193 7.68 -5.28 2.36
CA TYR A 193 7.03 -4.01 2.68
C TYR A 193 7.11 -3.06 1.50
N CYS A 194 5.99 -2.36 1.26
CA CYS A 194 5.82 -1.41 0.17
C CYS A 194 6.21 0.01 0.60
N SER A 195 6.60 0.83 -0.39
CA SER A 195 6.53 2.29 -0.35
C SER A 195 5.58 2.79 -1.41
N ASP A 196 5.13 4.05 -1.28
CA ASP A 196 4.21 4.69 -2.21
C ASP A 196 4.49 6.19 -2.31
N LEU A 197 4.88 6.66 -3.48
CA LEU A 197 5.32 8.04 -3.70
C LEU A 197 4.81 8.58 -5.03
N THR A 198 4.29 9.81 -5.02
CA THR A 198 4.00 10.54 -6.26
C THR A 198 4.73 11.88 -6.31
N ARG A 199 5.30 12.18 -7.47
CA ARG A 199 5.84 13.51 -7.79
C ARG A 199 5.31 14.00 -9.13
N THR A 200 5.09 15.31 -9.22
CA THR A 200 4.71 15.96 -10.46
C THR A 200 5.75 17.00 -10.85
N LEU A 201 6.27 16.89 -12.08
CA LEU A 201 7.14 17.89 -12.69
C LEU A 201 6.25 18.84 -13.52
N VAL A 202 6.40 20.14 -13.29
CA VAL A 202 5.58 21.18 -13.94
C VAL A 202 6.48 22.25 -14.59
N LYS A 203 6.05 22.78 -15.75
CA LYS A 203 6.79 23.85 -16.47
C LYS A 203 5.90 25.06 -16.76
N GLY A 204 4.59 24.86 -16.94
CA GLY A 204 3.64 25.93 -17.26
C GLY A 204 3.18 26.72 -16.02
N GLU A 205 2.81 28.00 -16.19
CA GLU A 205 2.32 28.85 -15.10
C GLU A 205 1.05 28.28 -14.44
N LYS A 206 0.10 27.79 -15.25
CA LYS A 206 -1.13 27.18 -14.75
C LYS A 206 -0.89 25.86 -14.02
N GLU A 207 0.04 25.05 -14.52
CA GLU A 207 0.47 23.79 -13.86
C GLU A 207 1.09 24.12 -12.49
N MET A 208 1.96 25.13 -12.43
CA MET A 208 2.61 25.58 -11.19
C MET A 208 1.58 26.13 -10.19
N GLU A 209 0.54 26.86 -10.65
CA GLU A 209 -0.57 27.29 -9.80
C GLU A 209 -1.25 26.07 -9.14
N ILE A 210 -1.64 25.08 -9.96
CA ILE A 210 -2.29 23.86 -9.47
C ILE A 210 -1.36 23.05 -8.56
N PHE A 211 -0.07 22.95 -8.91
CA PHE A 211 0.93 22.29 -8.07
C PHE A 211 1.01 22.91 -6.67
N ASN A 212 1.01 24.24 -6.59
CA ASN A 212 1.07 24.94 -5.30
C ASN A 212 -0.19 24.71 -4.45
N ILE A 213 -1.37 24.63 -5.08
CA ILE A 213 -2.64 24.31 -4.38
C ILE A 213 -2.59 22.88 -3.82
N VAL A 214 -2.14 21.92 -4.62
CA VAL A 214 -2.01 20.52 -4.18
C VAL A 214 -0.98 20.38 -3.07
N LEU A 215 0.15 21.09 -3.18
CA LEU A 215 1.19 21.11 -2.15
C LEU A 215 0.68 21.69 -0.83
N GLU A 216 -0.07 22.80 -0.88
CA GLU A 216 -0.72 23.39 0.30
C GLU A 216 -1.71 22.40 0.94
N ALA A 217 -2.56 21.77 0.13
CA ALA A 217 -3.54 20.79 0.59
C ALA A 217 -2.86 19.62 1.30
N GLN A 218 -1.75 19.09 0.74
CA GLN A 218 -0.97 18.02 1.34
C GLN A 218 -0.35 18.46 2.67
N GLN A 219 0.29 19.63 2.71
CA GLN A 219 0.93 20.15 3.90
C GLN A 219 -0.08 20.39 5.04
N GLU A 220 -1.24 20.96 4.75
CA GLU A 220 -2.29 21.19 5.74
C GLU A 220 -2.88 19.85 6.25
N ALA A 221 -3.06 18.85 5.37
CA ALA A 221 -3.47 17.52 5.77
C ALA A 221 -2.45 16.85 6.69
N ILE A 222 -1.15 16.91 6.36
CA ILE A 222 -0.08 16.34 7.19
C ILE A 222 -0.02 17.00 8.57
N LYS A 223 -0.18 18.33 8.67
CA LYS A 223 -0.12 19.08 9.94
C LYS A 223 -1.13 18.61 10.99
N VAL A 224 -2.29 18.10 10.57
CA VAL A 224 -3.34 17.67 11.50
C VAL A 224 -3.21 16.21 11.92
N ILE A 225 -2.32 15.44 11.31
CA ILE A 225 -2.11 14.02 11.62
C ILE A 225 -1.47 13.86 13.01
N LYS A 226 -2.19 13.21 13.89
CA LYS A 226 -1.76 12.79 15.23
C LYS A 226 -2.69 11.70 15.76
N PRO A 227 -2.30 10.94 16.79
CA PRO A 227 -3.16 9.97 17.43
C PRO A 227 -4.51 10.55 17.87
N GLY A 228 -5.60 9.80 17.66
CA GLY A 228 -6.97 10.16 18.01
C GLY A 228 -7.75 10.95 16.96
N ILE A 229 -7.08 11.49 15.93
CA ILE A 229 -7.75 12.16 14.81
C ILE A 229 -8.46 11.12 13.93
N LYS A 230 -9.68 11.40 13.47
CA LYS A 230 -10.37 10.57 12.49
C LYS A 230 -9.72 10.70 11.11
N ALA A 231 -9.59 9.58 10.39
CA ALA A 231 -9.08 9.55 9.01
C ALA A 231 -9.87 10.49 8.09
N SER A 232 -11.21 10.56 8.24
CA SER A 232 -12.06 11.50 7.50
C SER A 232 -11.77 12.97 7.78
N TYR A 233 -11.18 13.32 8.93
CA TYR A 233 -10.81 14.70 9.21
C TYR A 233 -9.58 15.13 8.41
N VAL A 234 -8.62 14.22 8.21
CA VAL A 234 -7.44 14.47 7.35
C VAL A 234 -7.90 14.74 5.91
N ASP A 235 -8.77 13.87 5.36
CA ASP A 235 -9.38 14.06 4.03
C ASP A 235 -10.14 15.40 3.94
N LYS A 236 -10.92 15.73 4.96
CA LYS A 236 -11.67 16.99 5.00
C LYS A 236 -10.75 18.22 4.93
N VAL A 237 -9.57 18.17 5.58
CA VAL A 237 -8.63 19.30 5.57
C VAL A 237 -8.02 19.48 4.18
N ALA A 238 -7.51 18.42 3.55
CA ALA A 238 -6.97 18.50 2.18
C ALA A 238 -8.03 19.02 1.19
N ARG A 239 -9.21 18.44 1.27
CA ARG A 239 -10.32 18.76 0.37
C ARG A 239 -10.80 20.19 0.51
N ARG A 240 -10.88 20.71 1.74
CA ARG A 240 -11.24 22.10 2.01
C ARG A 240 -10.28 23.07 1.33
N VAL A 241 -8.97 22.86 1.43
CA VAL A 241 -7.98 23.72 0.74
C VAL A 241 -8.26 23.74 -0.77
N ILE A 242 -8.44 22.59 -1.40
CA ILE A 242 -8.70 22.50 -2.83
C ILE A 242 -10.04 23.15 -3.21
N GLU A 243 -11.07 23.01 -2.37
CA GLU A 243 -12.40 23.65 -2.56
C GLU A 243 -12.32 25.18 -2.46
N GLU A 244 -11.52 25.75 -1.54
CA GLU A 244 -11.31 27.19 -1.37
C GLU A 244 -10.71 27.85 -2.63
N TYR A 245 -9.92 27.09 -3.42
CA TYR A 245 -9.40 27.52 -4.71
C TYR A 245 -10.33 27.21 -5.90
N GLY A 246 -11.52 26.64 -5.67
CA GLY A 246 -12.52 26.35 -6.69
C GLY A 246 -12.33 25.03 -7.45
N TYR A 247 -11.44 24.14 -7.00
CA TYR A 247 -11.14 22.86 -7.64
C TYR A 247 -11.73 21.64 -6.92
N GLY A 248 -12.72 21.83 -6.04
CA GLY A 248 -13.31 20.75 -5.24
C GLY A 248 -13.79 19.55 -6.05
N ASP A 249 -14.42 19.79 -7.22
CA ASP A 249 -14.90 18.74 -8.12
C ASP A 249 -13.78 18.01 -8.88
N ASN A 250 -12.57 18.56 -8.85
CA ASN A 250 -11.40 18.00 -9.51
C ASN A 250 -10.58 17.09 -8.58
N PHE A 251 -10.89 17.03 -7.28
CA PHE A 251 -10.29 16.09 -6.33
C PHE A 251 -11.20 14.88 -6.14
N ILE A 252 -11.02 13.85 -6.95
CA ILE A 252 -11.96 12.76 -7.19
C ILE A 252 -11.68 11.45 -6.47
N HIS A 253 -10.58 11.35 -5.70
CA HIS A 253 -10.21 10.17 -4.92
C HIS A 253 -10.06 10.47 -3.41
N SER A 254 -9.71 9.50 -2.59
CA SER A 254 -9.36 9.65 -1.18
C SER A 254 -8.02 10.38 -1.01
N THR A 255 -7.83 11.01 0.15
CA THR A 255 -6.57 11.71 0.45
C THR A 255 -5.43 10.74 0.75
N GLY A 256 -5.71 9.44 0.96
CA GLY A 256 -4.69 8.44 1.21
C GLY A 256 -5.23 7.16 1.85
N HIS A 257 -4.31 6.29 2.18
CA HIS A 257 -4.57 4.96 2.75
C HIS A 257 -3.40 4.52 3.65
N GLY A 258 -3.59 3.45 4.42
CA GLY A 258 -2.50 2.75 5.08
C GLY A 258 -1.66 1.96 4.08
N LEU A 259 -0.40 1.74 4.38
CA LEU A 259 0.45 0.84 3.61
C LEU A 259 1.32 -0.02 4.53
N GLY A 260 1.86 -1.10 3.98
CA GLY A 260 2.71 -2.03 4.71
C GLY A 260 3.12 -3.20 3.82
N LEU A 261 2.66 -4.40 4.13
CA LEU A 261 2.83 -5.58 3.26
C LEU A 261 2.00 -5.50 1.98
N GLU A 262 0.94 -4.71 1.99
CA GLU A 262 0.19 -4.30 0.81
C GLU A 262 0.35 -2.80 0.62
N VAL A 263 0.30 -2.35 -0.62
CA VAL A 263 0.27 -0.92 -0.92
C VAL A 263 -0.99 -0.28 -0.34
N HIS A 264 -2.14 -0.93 -0.43
CA HIS A 264 -3.39 -0.45 0.14
C HIS A 264 -3.82 -1.28 1.35
N GLU A 265 -3.72 -0.69 2.53
CA GLU A 265 -4.21 -1.23 3.81
C GLU A 265 -5.15 -0.24 4.51
N ASN A 266 -5.76 -0.68 5.60
CA ASN A 266 -6.43 0.25 6.52
C ASN A 266 -5.41 1.11 7.29
N PRO A 267 -5.78 2.35 7.66
CA PRO A 267 -7.06 3.02 7.41
C PRO A 267 -7.12 3.70 6.03
N THR A 268 -8.33 3.95 5.51
CA THR A 268 -8.53 4.82 4.34
C THR A 268 -8.82 6.25 4.79
N LEU A 269 -8.05 7.22 4.29
CA LEU A 269 -8.22 8.65 4.54
C LEU A 269 -9.22 9.24 3.51
N SER A 270 -10.52 9.02 3.74
CA SER A 270 -11.59 9.40 2.82
C SER A 270 -12.71 10.13 3.55
N LYS A 271 -13.65 10.71 2.79
CA LYS A 271 -14.87 11.36 3.36
C LYS A 271 -15.62 10.49 4.38
N LYS A 272 -15.52 9.16 4.26
CA LYS A 272 -16.20 8.16 5.11
C LYS A 272 -15.24 7.41 6.05
N GLY A 273 -14.00 7.83 6.17
CA GLY A 273 -12.97 7.17 7.00
C GLY A 273 -13.28 7.29 8.49
N GLU A 274 -13.80 6.22 9.10
CA GLU A 274 -14.19 6.20 10.52
C GLU A 274 -13.04 5.84 11.46
N PHE A 275 -11.94 5.30 10.97
CA PHE A 275 -10.76 4.97 11.78
C PHE A 275 -10.23 6.20 12.51
N LYS A 276 -9.86 6.03 13.76
CA LYS A 276 -9.02 6.98 14.49
C LYS A 276 -7.57 6.61 14.23
N LEU A 277 -6.76 7.58 13.85
CA LEU A 277 -5.33 7.37 13.66
C LEU A 277 -4.69 7.04 15.01
N GLU A 278 -3.77 6.09 14.99
CA GLU A 278 -3.02 5.63 16.16
C GLU A 278 -1.51 5.68 15.88
N LYS A 279 -0.75 5.83 16.95
CA LYS A 279 0.71 5.83 16.85
C LYS A 279 1.22 4.51 16.28
N GLY A 280 2.13 4.57 15.30
CA GLY A 280 2.67 3.41 14.60
C GLY A 280 1.96 3.08 13.29
N MET A 281 0.85 3.76 12.95
CA MET A 281 0.29 3.66 11.61
C MET A 281 1.20 4.35 10.60
N VAL A 282 1.37 3.74 9.42
CA VAL A 282 1.98 4.39 8.25
C VAL A 282 0.89 4.56 7.20
N ILE A 283 0.74 5.78 6.69
CA ILE A 283 -0.34 6.18 5.78
C ILE A 283 0.22 7.05 4.66
N THR A 284 -0.40 7.00 3.47
CA THR A 284 -0.11 7.95 2.40
C THR A 284 -0.89 9.25 2.59
N VAL A 285 -0.36 10.35 2.06
CA VAL A 285 -1.06 11.64 1.96
C VAL A 285 -0.84 12.19 0.56
N GLU A 286 -1.84 12.03 -0.30
CA GLU A 286 -1.74 12.13 -1.76
C GLU A 286 -2.84 12.98 -2.43
N PRO A 287 -3.16 14.19 -1.96
CA PRO A 287 -4.16 14.98 -2.66
C PRO A 287 -3.76 15.24 -4.11
N GLY A 288 -4.76 15.33 -4.99
CA GLY A 288 -4.57 15.61 -6.41
C GLY A 288 -5.70 16.45 -7.00
N ILE A 289 -5.38 17.20 -8.06
CA ILE A 289 -6.33 17.96 -8.87
C ILE A 289 -6.18 17.49 -10.31
N TYR A 290 -7.30 17.05 -10.91
CA TYR A 290 -7.33 16.51 -12.27
C TYR A 290 -8.31 17.30 -13.12
N ILE A 291 -7.79 18.11 -14.06
CA ILE A 291 -8.58 18.94 -14.97
C ILE A 291 -8.83 18.13 -16.24
N LYS A 292 -10.05 17.58 -16.33
CA LYS A 292 -10.45 16.67 -17.40
C LYS A 292 -10.06 17.18 -18.79
N GLY A 293 -9.34 16.34 -19.56
CA GLY A 293 -8.90 16.62 -20.92
C GLY A 293 -7.83 17.72 -21.03
N GLN A 294 -7.20 18.08 -19.89
CA GLN A 294 -6.09 19.01 -19.86
C GLN A 294 -4.89 18.40 -19.16
N PHE A 295 -4.89 18.38 -17.83
CA PHE A 295 -3.79 17.79 -17.05
C PHE A 295 -4.19 17.53 -15.60
N GLY A 296 -3.35 16.79 -14.87
CA GLY A 296 -3.47 16.55 -13.43
C GLY A 296 -2.17 16.78 -12.69
N VAL A 297 -2.28 16.97 -11.38
CA VAL A 297 -1.17 17.09 -10.43
C VAL A 297 -1.51 16.28 -9.20
N ARG A 298 -0.59 15.42 -8.74
CA ARG A 298 -0.61 14.72 -7.46
C ARG A 298 0.73 14.85 -6.77
N ILE A 299 0.72 14.99 -5.45
CA ILE A 299 1.91 14.98 -4.60
C ILE A 299 1.62 14.05 -3.43
N GLU A 300 2.48 13.08 -3.22
CA GLU A 300 2.29 12.02 -2.24
C GLU A 300 3.52 11.74 -1.42
N ASP A 301 3.31 11.44 -0.15
CA ASP A 301 4.31 10.93 0.75
C ASP A 301 3.75 9.87 1.69
N ASP A 302 4.62 8.95 2.08
CA ASP A 302 4.41 8.06 3.21
C ASP A 302 4.65 8.79 4.53
N VAL A 303 3.68 8.71 5.44
CA VAL A 303 3.68 9.44 6.72
C VAL A 303 3.47 8.48 7.88
N LEU A 304 4.42 8.46 8.81
CA LEU A 304 4.28 7.76 10.09
C LEU A 304 3.47 8.61 11.08
N VAL A 305 2.44 8.03 11.64
CA VAL A 305 1.69 8.61 12.75
C VAL A 305 2.48 8.44 14.04
N GLY A 306 3.26 9.46 14.40
CA GLY A 306 3.95 9.58 15.67
C GLY A 306 3.13 10.39 16.67
N ASN A 307 3.76 11.02 17.66
CA ASN A 307 3.12 12.07 18.48
C ASN A 307 2.67 13.25 17.60
N ARG A 308 3.35 13.46 16.49
CA ARG A 308 3.01 14.31 15.33
C ARG A 308 3.33 13.53 14.08
N ALA A 309 2.81 13.96 12.93
CA ALA A 309 3.16 13.40 11.64
C ALA A 309 4.69 13.44 11.41
N GLN A 310 5.23 12.33 10.92
CA GLN A 310 6.61 12.24 10.46
C GLN A 310 6.56 11.79 9.01
N VAL A 311 6.88 12.68 8.08
CA VAL A 311 7.06 12.35 6.66
C VAL A 311 8.30 11.47 6.55
N LEU A 312 8.15 10.28 5.98
CA LEU A 312 9.24 9.31 5.84
C LEU A 312 10.07 9.56 4.58
N SER A 313 9.47 10.12 3.54
CA SER A 313 10.16 10.48 2.31
C SER A 313 11.00 11.75 2.49
N SER A 314 12.16 11.80 1.84
CA SER A 314 13.11 12.92 1.89
C SER A 314 13.22 13.70 0.58
N ILE A 315 12.80 13.09 -0.54
CA ILE A 315 12.89 13.68 -1.86
C ILE A 315 12.03 14.96 -1.98
N LYS A 316 12.57 15.99 -2.63
CA LYS A 316 11.87 17.26 -2.82
C LYS A 316 10.53 17.06 -3.50
N LYS A 317 9.54 17.89 -3.14
CA LYS A 317 8.20 17.87 -3.75
C LYS A 317 8.25 18.32 -5.22
N SER A 318 9.05 19.36 -5.53
CA SER A 318 9.32 19.77 -6.89
C SER A 318 10.65 19.17 -7.37
N ILE A 319 10.61 18.44 -8.45
CA ILE A 319 11.76 17.95 -9.18
C ILE A 319 11.96 18.92 -10.35
N ASN A 320 13.13 19.60 -10.38
CA ASN A 320 13.50 20.57 -11.41
C ASN A 320 14.38 19.88 -12.47
#